data_4d1281752f5968a595d34a750af3b125
#
_entry.id   4d1281752f5968a595d34a750af3b125
#
_cell.length_a   1.000
_cell.length_b   1.000
_cell.length_c   1.000
_cell.angle_alpha   90.00
_cell.angle_beta   90.00
_cell.angle_gamma   90.00
#
_symmetry.space_group_name_H-M   'P 1'
#
loop_
_entity.id
_entity.type
_entity.pdbx_description
1 polymer ?
#
loop_
_entity_poly.entity_id
_entity_poly.type
_entity_poly.pdbx_seq_one_letter_code
_entity_poly.pdbx_strand_id
1 'polypeptide(L)'
;MDRTRKKQIGILLVSDDIGVVYYLLSIVKAIDSLTDDKKPAITLLHTDDCKKFLALFKYDFVTYKEIDYNRNKKLKYLLSLFVNKNLFTKSITKLHKLDCIFPIMHNPARSNEPGCKMVSWITDFQHKFYPDFFSKKNLLERETRIKQILSNSDVVILSSHDAYSHLKKFYKVDDKKIKVHIMPFVSMIQDFALTDFDTLKNKYDITTPYFLVSNQFYAHKNHMLVLKAITELKKAELNFTVYFTGKTDDYRNPLFYSSLTDYIAENNIQSHAKILGVIPREDQLSLLKNAVATIQPSKFEGWSTIIEDAKTLQRQIICSNIDVHVEQLGENAFYFNPDSVDELSEHIIMFLQNKNELKPIFDNYNERIEKFANEFLNAF
;
A
#
# COMPACT_ATOMS: atom_id res chain seq x y z
N MET A 1 -25.70 -12.28 -23.91
CA MET A 1 -24.79 -11.15 -23.55
C MET A 1 -24.05 -10.78 -24.83
N ASP A 2 -24.20 -9.55 -25.27
CA ASP A 2 -23.54 -9.04 -26.47
C ASP A 2 -22.01 -9.07 -26.25
N ARG A 3 -21.29 -9.93 -26.97
CA ARG A 3 -19.84 -10.16 -26.83
C ARG A 3 -18.97 -9.00 -27.37
N THR A 4 -19.60 -7.91 -27.84
CA THR A 4 -18.91 -6.82 -28.55
C THR A 4 -18.71 -5.54 -27.71
N ARG A 5 -19.39 -5.40 -26.56
CA ARG A 5 -19.28 -4.20 -25.75
C ARG A 5 -18.13 -4.29 -24.75
N LYS A 6 -17.16 -3.37 -24.84
CA LYS A 6 -16.11 -3.22 -23.82
C LYS A 6 -16.74 -2.94 -22.44
N LYS A 7 -16.22 -3.61 -21.42
CA LYS A 7 -16.62 -3.39 -20.02
C LYS A 7 -16.39 -1.93 -19.62
N GLN A 8 -17.35 -1.32 -18.93
CA GLN A 8 -17.30 0.08 -18.48
C GLN A 8 -17.03 0.13 -16.97
N ILE A 9 -15.84 0.59 -16.57
CA ILE A 9 -15.39 0.58 -15.19
C ILE A 9 -15.27 2.01 -14.67
N GLY A 10 -15.96 2.32 -13.57
CA GLY A 10 -15.76 3.56 -12.83
C GLY A 10 -14.68 3.39 -11.77
N ILE A 11 -13.60 4.15 -11.85
CA ILE A 11 -12.57 4.21 -10.81
C ILE A 11 -12.75 5.48 -9.98
N LEU A 12 -12.93 5.33 -8.65
CA LEU A 12 -13.11 6.45 -7.72
C LEU A 12 -11.77 6.99 -7.22
N LEU A 13 -11.39 8.17 -7.67
CA LEU A 13 -10.25 8.95 -7.16
C LEU A 13 -10.77 10.09 -6.28
N VAL A 14 -11.12 9.76 -5.03
CA VAL A 14 -11.78 10.66 -4.06
C VAL A 14 -10.99 10.82 -2.76
N SER A 15 -9.76 10.34 -2.74
CA SER A 15 -8.79 10.49 -1.66
C SER A 15 -7.48 11.00 -2.24
N ASP A 16 -6.85 11.93 -1.55
CA ASP A 16 -5.50 12.43 -1.86
C ASP A 16 -4.40 11.67 -1.09
N ASP A 17 -4.77 10.56 -0.44
CA ASP A 17 -3.79 9.62 0.13
C ASP A 17 -2.95 9.02 -0.99
N ILE A 18 -1.65 9.28 -0.94
CA ILE A 18 -0.68 8.89 -1.96
C ILE A 18 -0.66 7.37 -2.17
N GLY A 19 -0.82 6.58 -1.10
CA GLY A 19 -0.89 5.11 -1.20
C GLY A 19 -2.08 4.65 -2.04
N VAL A 20 -3.25 5.27 -1.84
CA VAL A 20 -4.46 5.00 -2.63
C VAL A 20 -4.27 5.43 -4.08
N VAL A 21 -3.71 6.62 -4.32
CA VAL A 21 -3.46 7.14 -5.68
C VAL A 21 -2.56 6.19 -6.46
N TYR A 22 -1.42 5.78 -5.89
CA TYR A 22 -0.49 4.86 -6.56
C TYR A 22 -1.08 3.46 -6.74
N TYR A 23 -1.91 2.99 -5.82
CA TYR A 23 -2.62 1.72 -6.00
C TYR A 23 -3.54 1.76 -7.22
N LEU A 24 -4.35 2.82 -7.35
CA LEU A 24 -5.24 3.01 -8.51
C LEU A 24 -4.45 3.21 -9.81
N LEU A 25 -3.36 3.96 -9.76
CA LEU A 25 -2.46 4.15 -10.90
C LEU A 25 -1.85 2.82 -11.35
N SER A 26 -1.42 1.99 -10.41
CA SER A 26 -0.86 0.66 -10.73
C SER A 26 -1.87 -0.25 -11.44
N ILE A 27 -3.14 -0.20 -11.04
CA ILE A 27 -4.22 -0.93 -11.74
C ILE A 27 -4.35 -0.43 -13.19
N VAL A 28 -4.40 0.88 -13.40
CA VAL A 28 -4.55 1.47 -14.74
C VAL A 28 -3.35 1.14 -15.62
N LYS A 29 -2.14 1.25 -15.08
CA LYS A 29 -0.90 0.87 -15.79
C LYS A 29 -0.86 -0.63 -16.11
N ALA A 30 -1.28 -1.47 -15.19
CA ALA A 30 -1.35 -2.91 -15.44
C ALA A 30 -2.36 -3.23 -16.55
N ILE A 31 -3.50 -2.56 -16.59
CA ILE A 31 -4.47 -2.68 -17.69
C ILE A 31 -3.87 -2.21 -19.02
N ASP A 32 -3.05 -1.16 -19.00
CA ASP A 32 -2.40 -0.65 -20.21
C ASP A 32 -1.44 -1.67 -20.86
N SER A 33 -0.83 -2.55 -20.04
CA SER A 33 0.01 -3.64 -20.57
C SER A 33 -0.74 -4.75 -21.31
N LEU A 34 -2.08 -4.79 -21.21
CA LEU A 34 -2.90 -5.77 -21.92
C LEU A 34 -3.09 -5.40 -23.39
N THR A 35 -3.48 -6.39 -24.20
CA THR A 35 -3.89 -6.15 -25.60
C THR A 35 -5.16 -5.33 -25.68
N ASP A 36 -5.34 -4.54 -26.72
CA ASP A 36 -6.43 -3.56 -26.83
C ASP A 36 -7.85 -4.17 -26.79
N ASP A 37 -7.98 -5.42 -27.21
CA ASP A 37 -9.24 -6.17 -27.12
C ASP A 37 -9.62 -6.55 -25.67
N LYS A 38 -8.63 -6.65 -24.77
CA LYS A 38 -8.83 -6.94 -23.35
C LYS A 38 -9.03 -5.67 -22.50
N LYS A 39 -8.60 -4.50 -23.00
CA LYS A 39 -8.71 -3.24 -22.25
C LYS A 39 -10.17 -2.80 -22.09
N PRO A 40 -10.67 -2.60 -20.85
CA PRO A 40 -11.98 -2.00 -20.60
C PRO A 40 -11.96 -0.50 -20.95
N ALA A 41 -13.13 0.13 -20.99
CA ALA A 41 -13.22 1.58 -20.92
C ALA A 41 -13.28 2.01 -19.45
N ILE A 42 -12.38 2.88 -19.04
CA ILE A 42 -12.30 3.40 -17.66
C ILE A 42 -12.83 4.83 -17.62
N THR A 43 -13.73 5.09 -16.67
CA THR A 43 -14.09 6.46 -16.27
C THR A 43 -13.48 6.75 -14.90
N LEU A 44 -12.47 7.62 -14.86
CA LEU A 44 -11.86 8.09 -13.61
C LEU A 44 -12.77 9.17 -13.00
N LEU A 45 -13.43 8.80 -11.91
CA LEU A 45 -14.38 9.62 -11.17
C LEU A 45 -13.61 10.36 -10.07
N HIS A 46 -13.37 11.65 -10.23
CA HIS A 46 -12.49 12.40 -9.34
C HIS A 46 -13.17 13.58 -8.65
N THR A 47 -12.69 13.95 -7.48
CA THR A 47 -13.05 15.21 -6.82
C THR A 47 -12.12 16.33 -7.27
N ASP A 48 -12.49 17.58 -6.96
CA ASP A 48 -11.65 18.76 -7.27
C ASP A 48 -10.25 18.65 -6.63
N ASP A 49 -10.18 18.24 -5.37
CA ASP A 49 -8.92 18.05 -4.62
C ASP A 49 -7.96 17.05 -5.29
N CYS A 50 -8.50 16.13 -6.09
CA CYS A 50 -7.73 15.08 -6.78
C CYS A 50 -7.32 15.45 -8.21
N LYS A 51 -7.71 16.62 -8.74
CA LYS A 51 -7.34 17.07 -10.09
C LYS A 51 -5.84 17.08 -10.34
N LYS A 52 -5.04 17.40 -9.31
CA LYS A 52 -3.57 17.42 -9.36
C LYS A 52 -2.96 16.09 -9.79
N PHE A 53 -3.67 14.97 -9.64
CA PHE A 53 -3.19 13.63 -9.99
C PHE A 53 -3.61 13.17 -11.38
N LEU A 54 -4.51 13.85 -12.07
CA LEU A 54 -5.04 13.41 -13.38
C LEU A 54 -3.97 13.23 -14.43
N ALA A 55 -2.90 14.03 -14.36
CA ALA A 55 -1.77 13.91 -15.27
C ALA A 55 -1.10 12.52 -15.24
N LEU A 56 -1.21 11.78 -14.11
CA LEU A 56 -0.67 10.44 -13.97
C LEU A 56 -1.50 9.37 -14.71
N PHE A 57 -2.78 9.65 -15.01
CA PHE A 57 -3.72 8.68 -15.58
C PHE A 57 -4.02 8.93 -17.07
N LYS A 58 -3.07 9.48 -17.82
CA LYS A 58 -3.24 9.79 -19.26
C LYS A 58 -3.08 8.53 -20.11
N TYR A 59 -4.19 7.85 -20.35
CA TYR A 59 -4.29 6.65 -21.20
C TYR A 59 -5.49 6.76 -22.12
N ASP A 60 -5.42 6.25 -23.35
CA ASP A 60 -6.48 6.38 -24.38
C ASP A 60 -7.80 5.72 -23.98
N PHE A 61 -7.74 4.70 -23.12
CA PHE A 61 -8.92 4.01 -22.60
C PHE A 61 -9.49 4.62 -21.31
N VAL A 62 -8.92 5.75 -20.83
CA VAL A 62 -9.34 6.47 -19.62
C VAL A 62 -9.99 7.79 -19.96
N THR A 63 -11.21 7.97 -19.50
CA THR A 63 -11.93 9.25 -19.54
C THR A 63 -12.05 9.83 -18.13
N TYR A 64 -12.22 11.14 -17.99
CA TYR A 64 -12.28 11.80 -16.68
C TYR A 64 -13.66 12.39 -16.44
N LYS A 65 -14.15 12.25 -15.22
CA LYS A 65 -15.39 12.87 -14.78
C LYS A 65 -15.26 13.43 -13.37
N GLU A 66 -15.42 14.74 -13.27
CA GLU A 66 -15.52 15.38 -11.97
C GLU A 66 -16.84 15.05 -11.29
N ILE A 67 -16.75 14.71 -10.00
CA ILE A 67 -17.91 14.37 -9.17
C ILE A 67 -17.94 15.21 -7.90
N ASP A 68 -19.12 15.66 -7.52
CA ASP A 68 -19.37 16.36 -6.27
C ASP A 68 -19.55 15.34 -5.13
N TYR A 69 -18.44 14.67 -4.80
CA TYR A 69 -18.43 13.63 -3.76
C TYR A 69 -18.51 14.22 -2.35
N ASN A 70 -17.83 15.34 -2.12
CA ASN A 70 -17.65 15.93 -0.78
C ASN A 70 -18.81 16.83 -0.33
N ARG A 71 -19.60 17.36 -1.26
CA ARG A 71 -20.72 18.27 -0.92
C ARG A 71 -21.78 17.55 -0.11
N ASN A 72 -22.12 18.11 1.06
CA ASN A 72 -23.09 17.54 2.01
C ASN A 72 -22.75 16.08 2.41
N LYS A 73 -21.46 15.74 2.50
CA LYS A 73 -20.98 14.38 2.73
C LYS A 73 -21.68 13.68 3.91
N LYS A 74 -21.85 14.36 5.06
CA LYS A 74 -22.51 13.78 6.25
C LYS A 74 -23.98 13.45 5.96
N LEU A 75 -24.71 14.37 5.33
CA LEU A 75 -26.12 14.18 4.99
C LEU A 75 -26.30 13.07 3.94
N LYS A 76 -25.51 13.11 2.86
CA LYS A 76 -25.52 12.02 1.84
C LYS A 76 -25.22 10.66 2.47
N TYR A 77 -24.27 10.61 3.43
CA TYR A 77 -23.95 9.38 4.13
C TYR A 77 -25.14 8.83 4.93
N LEU A 78 -25.75 9.66 5.78
CA LEU A 78 -26.90 9.27 6.58
C LEU A 78 -28.10 8.85 5.71
N LEU A 79 -28.42 9.62 4.69
CA LEU A 79 -29.47 9.29 3.75
C LEU A 79 -29.18 8.00 2.96
N SER A 80 -27.91 7.78 2.54
CA SER A 80 -27.50 6.54 1.87
C SER A 80 -27.74 5.31 2.75
N LEU A 81 -27.47 5.41 4.04
CA LEU A 81 -27.71 4.34 4.99
C LEU A 81 -29.21 4.09 5.17
N PHE A 82 -30.00 5.15 5.29
CA PHE A 82 -31.46 5.05 5.49
C PHE A 82 -32.16 4.42 4.28
N VAL A 83 -31.83 4.87 3.06
CA VAL A 83 -32.44 4.34 1.83
C VAL A 83 -31.72 3.11 1.27
N ASN A 84 -30.62 2.70 1.87
CA ASN A 84 -29.71 1.62 1.42
C ASN A 84 -29.30 1.73 -0.06
N LYS A 85 -29.01 2.96 -0.50
CA LYS A 85 -28.57 3.28 -1.85
C LYS A 85 -27.42 4.28 -1.82
N ASN A 86 -26.43 4.11 -2.71
CA ASN A 86 -25.29 5.01 -2.76
C ASN A 86 -25.64 6.34 -3.44
N LEU A 87 -25.94 7.36 -2.65
CA LEU A 87 -26.29 8.69 -3.14
C LEU A 87 -25.10 9.48 -3.68
N PHE A 88 -23.87 9.02 -3.44
CA PHE A 88 -22.65 9.66 -3.96
C PHE A 88 -22.44 9.34 -5.44
N THR A 89 -22.83 8.16 -5.86
CA THR A 89 -22.64 7.68 -7.23
C THR A 89 -23.92 7.66 -8.07
N LYS A 90 -25.08 8.01 -7.48
CA LYS A 90 -26.38 7.90 -8.11
C LYS A 90 -26.49 8.56 -9.51
N SER A 91 -25.96 9.78 -9.65
CA SER A 91 -25.99 10.50 -10.93
C SER A 91 -25.01 9.92 -11.95
N ILE A 92 -23.93 9.32 -11.46
CA ILE A 92 -22.81 8.84 -12.27
C ILE A 92 -23.13 7.50 -12.91
N THR A 93 -23.62 6.56 -12.11
CA THR A 93 -23.99 5.22 -12.59
C THR A 93 -25.05 5.27 -13.68
N LYS A 94 -26.02 6.18 -13.53
CA LYS A 94 -27.08 6.38 -14.53
C LYS A 94 -26.59 7.00 -15.84
N LEU A 95 -25.68 8.00 -15.75
CA LEU A 95 -25.19 8.73 -16.91
C LEU A 95 -24.21 7.94 -17.78
N HIS A 96 -23.39 7.08 -17.15
CA HIS A 96 -22.26 6.41 -17.81
C HIS A 96 -22.48 4.93 -18.07
N LYS A 97 -23.61 4.35 -17.69
CA LYS A 97 -23.92 2.90 -17.84
C LYS A 97 -22.76 2.00 -17.40
N LEU A 98 -22.19 2.31 -16.21
CA LEU A 98 -21.05 1.59 -15.67
C LEU A 98 -21.45 0.16 -15.26
N ASP A 99 -20.58 -0.80 -15.56
CA ASP A 99 -20.74 -2.19 -15.15
C ASP A 99 -20.30 -2.42 -13.70
N CYS A 100 -19.34 -1.59 -13.23
CA CYS A 100 -18.91 -1.57 -11.83
C CYS A 100 -18.30 -0.23 -11.41
N ILE A 101 -18.21 0.00 -10.10
CA ILE A 101 -17.47 1.12 -9.49
C ILE A 101 -16.50 0.57 -8.44
N PHE A 102 -15.25 1.00 -8.50
CA PHE A 102 -14.15 0.63 -7.61
C PHE A 102 -13.25 1.85 -7.29
N PRO A 103 -12.64 1.94 -6.11
CA PRO A 103 -12.96 1.23 -4.88
C PRO A 103 -14.04 1.96 -4.07
N ILE A 104 -15.01 1.23 -3.55
CA ILE A 104 -15.93 1.78 -2.57
C ILE A 104 -15.32 1.59 -1.17
N MET A 105 -14.59 2.58 -0.70
CA MET A 105 -13.96 2.56 0.63
C MET A 105 -14.81 3.25 1.71
N HIS A 106 -15.60 4.24 1.28
CA HIS A 106 -16.49 5.01 2.13
C HIS A 106 -17.91 4.94 1.56
N ASN A 107 -18.91 4.97 2.43
CA ASN A 107 -20.32 4.91 2.04
C ASN A 107 -20.69 3.67 1.21
N PRO A 108 -20.42 2.45 1.72
CA PRO A 108 -20.68 1.20 1.02
C PRO A 108 -22.16 0.83 1.02
N ALA A 109 -23.00 1.65 0.42
CA ALA A 109 -24.40 1.35 0.17
C ALA A 109 -24.54 0.74 -1.23
N ARG A 110 -25.65 0.03 -1.46
CA ARG A 110 -25.91 -0.66 -2.74
C ARG A 110 -25.94 0.30 -3.92
N SER A 111 -25.62 -0.20 -5.11
CA SER A 111 -25.78 0.55 -6.36
C SER A 111 -27.21 1.05 -6.54
N ASN A 112 -27.34 2.21 -7.18
CA ASN A 112 -28.64 2.76 -7.58
C ASN A 112 -29.12 2.20 -8.92
N GLU A 113 -28.24 1.58 -9.71
CA GLU A 113 -28.52 1.08 -11.04
C GLU A 113 -28.41 -0.43 -11.08
N PRO A 114 -29.45 -1.14 -11.58
CA PRO A 114 -29.37 -2.56 -11.83
C PRO A 114 -28.20 -2.90 -12.78
N GLY A 115 -27.42 -3.90 -12.42
CA GLY A 115 -26.28 -4.36 -13.24
C GLY A 115 -24.95 -3.62 -12.99
N CYS A 116 -24.93 -2.54 -12.20
CA CYS A 116 -23.69 -1.90 -11.78
C CYS A 116 -23.21 -2.48 -10.44
N LYS A 117 -22.11 -3.20 -10.44
CA LYS A 117 -21.54 -3.81 -9.23
C LYS A 117 -20.81 -2.78 -8.36
N MET A 118 -21.03 -2.87 -7.07
CA MET A 118 -20.30 -2.11 -6.04
C MET A 118 -19.12 -2.94 -5.56
N VAL A 119 -17.92 -2.51 -5.94
CA VAL A 119 -16.68 -3.19 -5.59
C VAL A 119 -15.96 -2.42 -4.50
N SER A 120 -15.87 -3.01 -3.32
CA SER A 120 -15.21 -2.40 -2.17
C SER A 120 -13.81 -2.94 -1.98
N TRP A 121 -12.95 -2.14 -1.36
CA TRP A 121 -11.61 -2.54 -0.95
C TRP A 121 -11.44 -2.37 0.55
N ILE A 122 -11.02 -3.44 1.22
CA ILE A 122 -10.60 -3.43 2.62
C ILE A 122 -9.10 -3.62 2.63
N THR A 123 -8.38 -2.58 3.03
CA THR A 123 -6.91 -2.55 3.01
C THR A 123 -6.28 -3.46 4.07
N ASP A 124 -6.88 -3.51 5.25
CA ASP A 124 -6.35 -4.21 6.42
C ASP A 124 -7.37 -4.36 7.55
N PHE A 125 -6.98 -5.14 8.55
CA PHE A 125 -7.71 -5.33 9.82
C PHE A 125 -6.88 -4.92 11.03
N GLN A 126 -5.93 -3.98 10.89
CA GLN A 126 -4.99 -3.55 11.93
C GLN A 126 -5.68 -3.21 13.26
N HIS A 127 -6.84 -2.59 13.21
CA HIS A 127 -7.61 -2.21 14.41
C HIS A 127 -8.06 -3.39 15.28
N LYS A 128 -8.02 -4.62 14.74
CA LYS A 128 -8.31 -5.86 15.49
C LYS A 128 -7.10 -6.38 16.27
N PHE A 129 -5.91 -6.07 15.82
CA PHE A 129 -4.66 -6.52 16.41
C PHE A 129 -4.04 -5.47 17.32
N TYR A 130 -4.17 -4.21 16.94
CA TYR A 130 -3.60 -3.06 17.64
C TYR A 130 -4.67 -2.00 17.92
N PRO A 131 -5.72 -2.31 18.71
CA PRO A 131 -6.80 -1.38 19.01
C PRO A 131 -6.31 -0.10 19.68
N ASP A 132 -5.25 -0.19 20.48
CA ASP A 132 -4.67 0.93 21.22
C ASP A 132 -4.05 2.02 20.31
N PHE A 133 -3.79 1.70 19.05
CA PHE A 133 -3.35 2.70 18.05
C PHE A 133 -4.49 3.58 17.53
N PHE A 134 -5.73 3.32 17.96
CA PHE A 134 -6.91 4.01 17.44
C PHE A 134 -7.75 4.59 18.58
N SER A 135 -8.31 5.77 18.36
CA SER A 135 -9.31 6.28 19.27
C SER A 135 -10.59 5.41 19.24
N LYS A 136 -11.36 5.40 20.33
CA LYS A 136 -12.65 4.68 20.40
C LYS A 136 -13.58 5.05 19.22
N LYS A 137 -13.57 6.32 18.81
CA LYS A 137 -14.32 6.79 17.64
C LYS A 137 -13.84 6.14 16.36
N ASN A 138 -12.54 6.11 16.13
CA ASN A 138 -11.96 5.50 14.91
C ASN A 138 -12.20 3.99 14.86
N LEU A 139 -12.15 3.29 16.01
CA LEU A 139 -12.50 1.88 16.09
C LEU A 139 -13.95 1.64 15.66
N LEU A 140 -14.88 2.41 16.22
CA LEU A 140 -16.31 2.31 15.88
C LEU A 140 -16.57 2.63 14.39
N GLU A 141 -15.92 3.66 13.86
CA GLU A 141 -16.04 4.02 12.44
C GLU A 141 -15.51 2.91 11.52
N ARG A 142 -14.35 2.30 11.83
CA ARG A 142 -13.78 1.18 11.07
C ARG A 142 -14.69 -0.05 11.12
N GLU A 143 -15.15 -0.44 12.31
CA GLU A 143 -16.09 -1.56 12.50
C GLU A 143 -17.38 -1.38 11.72
N THR A 144 -17.99 -0.20 11.84
CA THR A 144 -19.23 0.12 11.15
C THR A 144 -19.05 0.06 9.63
N ARG A 145 -17.96 0.65 9.13
CA ARG A 145 -17.63 0.64 7.70
C ARG A 145 -17.43 -0.77 7.15
N ILE A 146 -16.68 -1.62 7.85
CA ILE A 146 -16.44 -3.00 7.40
C ILE A 146 -17.76 -3.78 7.38
N LYS A 147 -18.59 -3.68 8.42
CA LYS A 147 -19.91 -4.32 8.44
C LYS A 147 -20.82 -3.85 7.29
N GLN A 148 -20.77 -2.57 6.96
CA GLN A 148 -21.52 -2.01 5.82
C GLN A 148 -21.00 -2.52 4.49
N ILE A 149 -19.66 -2.59 4.31
CA ILE A 149 -19.03 -3.19 3.13
C ILE A 149 -19.53 -4.62 2.97
N LEU A 150 -19.46 -5.43 4.02
CA LEU A 150 -19.86 -6.83 4.01
C LEU A 150 -21.38 -7.04 3.82
N SER A 151 -22.20 -6.03 4.06
CA SER A 151 -23.66 -6.12 3.86
C SER A 151 -24.13 -5.63 2.49
N ASN A 152 -23.37 -4.75 1.84
CA ASN A 152 -23.87 -3.98 0.71
C ASN A 152 -23.02 -4.10 -0.57
N SER A 153 -21.78 -4.59 -0.50
CA SER A 153 -20.93 -4.75 -1.68
C SER A 153 -21.27 -6.03 -2.43
N ASP A 154 -21.12 -6.02 -3.74
CA ASP A 154 -21.22 -7.21 -4.59
C ASP A 154 -19.88 -7.97 -4.59
N VAL A 155 -18.78 -7.22 -4.52
CA VAL A 155 -17.42 -7.76 -4.45
C VAL A 155 -16.63 -7.02 -3.38
N VAL A 156 -15.83 -7.75 -2.61
CA VAL A 156 -14.87 -7.20 -1.67
C VAL A 156 -13.47 -7.64 -2.11
N ILE A 157 -12.62 -6.66 -2.40
CA ILE A 157 -11.19 -6.89 -2.69
C ILE A 157 -10.40 -6.81 -1.39
N LEU A 158 -9.50 -7.77 -1.21
CA LEU A 158 -8.52 -7.82 -0.13
C LEU A 158 -7.11 -7.84 -0.73
N SER A 159 -6.15 -7.30 -0.02
CA SER A 159 -4.77 -7.16 -0.51
C SER A 159 -3.94 -8.44 -0.36
N SER A 160 -4.38 -9.43 0.45
CA SER A 160 -3.60 -10.63 0.77
C SER A 160 -4.49 -11.80 1.22
N HIS A 161 -3.95 -13.01 1.18
CA HIS A 161 -4.55 -14.19 1.83
C HIS A 161 -4.54 -14.05 3.35
N ASP A 162 -3.52 -13.41 3.92
CA ASP A 162 -3.47 -13.04 5.33
C ASP A 162 -4.67 -12.15 5.71
N ALA A 163 -4.94 -11.11 4.94
CA ALA A 163 -6.13 -10.27 5.14
C ALA A 163 -7.45 -11.07 4.99
N TYR A 164 -7.49 -12.08 4.13
CA TYR A 164 -8.65 -12.98 4.01
C TYR A 164 -8.82 -13.85 5.26
N SER A 165 -7.75 -14.40 5.83
CA SER A 165 -7.79 -15.12 7.09
C SER A 165 -8.29 -14.24 8.24
N HIS A 166 -7.85 -12.99 8.29
CA HIS A 166 -8.35 -12.00 9.26
C HIS A 166 -9.82 -11.69 9.07
N LEU A 167 -10.28 -11.55 7.81
CA LEU A 167 -11.71 -11.38 7.52
C LEU A 167 -12.53 -12.55 8.09
N LYS A 168 -12.14 -13.78 7.80
CA LYS A 168 -12.84 -14.99 8.29
C LYS A 168 -12.78 -15.12 9.82
N LYS A 169 -11.67 -14.70 10.44
CA LYS A 169 -11.49 -14.75 11.91
C LYS A 169 -12.43 -13.78 12.65
N PHE A 170 -12.62 -12.59 12.14
CA PHE A 170 -13.29 -11.51 12.86
C PHE A 170 -14.72 -11.20 12.38
N TYR A 171 -15.10 -11.67 11.19
CA TYR A 171 -16.40 -11.35 10.60
C TYR A 171 -17.08 -12.59 10.02
N LYS A 172 -18.41 -12.62 10.14
CA LYS A 172 -19.22 -13.60 9.41
C LYS A 172 -19.44 -13.10 7.99
N VAL A 173 -18.95 -13.83 7.00
CA VAL A 173 -19.12 -13.54 5.59
C VAL A 173 -20.12 -14.53 4.98
N ASP A 174 -21.11 -14.02 4.29
CA ASP A 174 -22.04 -14.82 3.51
C ASP A 174 -21.53 -14.96 2.07
N ASP A 175 -20.76 -16.01 1.82
CA ASP A 175 -20.10 -16.26 0.51
C ASP A 175 -21.10 -16.41 -0.65
N LYS A 176 -22.41 -16.59 -0.35
CA LYS A 176 -23.47 -16.60 -1.37
C LYS A 176 -23.89 -15.19 -1.81
N LYS A 177 -23.63 -14.18 -0.96
CA LYS A 177 -24.03 -12.79 -1.23
C LYS A 177 -22.87 -11.92 -1.68
N ILE A 178 -21.65 -12.21 -1.22
CA ILE A 178 -20.48 -11.39 -1.46
C ILE A 178 -19.38 -12.25 -2.04
N LYS A 179 -18.88 -11.88 -3.20
CA LYS A 179 -17.65 -12.43 -3.75
C LYS A 179 -16.45 -11.77 -3.06
N VAL A 180 -15.65 -12.52 -2.34
CA VAL A 180 -14.34 -12.03 -1.85
C VAL A 180 -13.28 -12.36 -2.87
N HIS A 181 -12.50 -11.36 -3.27
CA HIS A 181 -11.42 -11.48 -4.25
C HIS A 181 -10.11 -10.99 -3.66
N ILE A 182 -9.06 -11.80 -3.77
CA ILE A 182 -7.73 -11.47 -3.26
C ILE A 182 -6.92 -10.93 -4.43
N MET A 183 -6.43 -9.70 -4.28
CA MET A 183 -5.70 -9.00 -5.32
C MET A 183 -4.48 -8.29 -4.72
N PRO A 184 -3.36 -9.01 -4.61
CA PRO A 184 -2.10 -8.45 -4.15
C PRO A 184 -1.62 -7.33 -5.08
N PHE A 185 -1.19 -6.23 -4.49
CA PHE A 185 -0.64 -5.09 -5.22
C PHE A 185 0.69 -5.45 -5.91
N VAL A 186 0.88 -4.94 -7.12
CA VAL A 186 2.16 -4.98 -7.83
C VAL A 186 2.65 -3.57 -8.06
N SER A 187 3.89 -3.27 -7.70
CA SER A 187 4.46 -1.94 -7.86
C SER A 187 4.86 -1.68 -9.31
N MET A 188 4.36 -0.57 -9.86
CA MET A 188 4.58 -0.12 -11.24
C MET A 188 5.64 0.99 -11.25
N ILE A 189 6.92 0.62 -11.22
CA ILE A 189 8.03 1.56 -11.08
C ILE A 189 8.83 1.82 -12.35
N GLN A 190 8.54 1.12 -13.45
CA GLN A 190 9.33 1.20 -14.69
C GLN A 190 9.36 2.60 -15.33
N ASP A 191 8.33 3.42 -15.11
CA ASP A 191 8.23 4.76 -15.69
C ASP A 191 8.98 5.83 -14.87
N PHE A 192 9.55 5.45 -13.73
CA PHE A 192 10.34 6.38 -12.94
C PHE A 192 11.79 6.40 -13.44
N ALA A 193 12.24 7.56 -13.88
CA ALA A 193 13.66 7.81 -14.14
C ALA A 193 14.40 7.84 -12.80
N LEU A 194 15.16 6.79 -12.52
CA LEU A 194 15.92 6.70 -11.27
C LEU A 194 16.97 7.82 -11.23
N THR A 195 17.08 8.51 -10.11
CA THR A 195 18.13 9.49 -9.90
C THR A 195 19.50 8.80 -9.94
N ASP A 196 20.46 9.38 -10.61
CA ASP A 196 21.82 8.88 -10.66
C ASP A 196 22.41 8.73 -9.24
N PHE A 197 23.14 7.62 -9.03
CA PHE A 197 23.61 7.29 -7.68
C PHE A 197 24.70 8.23 -7.14
N ASP A 198 25.55 8.78 -8.00
CA ASP A 198 26.55 9.76 -7.56
C ASP A 198 25.87 11.08 -7.15
N THR A 199 24.81 11.46 -7.85
CA THR A 199 23.96 12.57 -7.44
C THR A 199 23.34 12.32 -6.05
N LEU A 200 22.85 11.11 -5.79
CA LEU A 200 22.29 10.75 -4.49
C LEU A 200 23.35 10.72 -3.38
N LYS A 201 24.54 10.20 -3.66
CA LYS A 201 25.65 10.22 -2.69
C LYS A 201 25.93 11.62 -2.20
N ASN A 202 26.01 12.56 -3.13
CA ASN A 202 26.24 13.97 -2.78
C ASN A 202 25.05 14.60 -2.05
N LYS A 203 23.83 14.31 -2.51
CA LYS A 203 22.58 14.88 -1.94
C LYS A 203 22.29 14.43 -0.52
N TYR A 204 22.55 13.16 -0.20
CA TYR A 204 22.21 12.54 1.07
C TYR A 204 23.44 12.16 1.91
N ASP A 205 24.64 12.61 1.50
CA ASP A 205 25.91 12.34 2.18
C ASP A 205 26.13 10.83 2.44
N ILE A 206 26.06 10.03 1.36
CA ILE A 206 26.21 8.58 1.42
C ILE A 206 27.70 8.23 1.29
N THR A 207 28.33 7.95 2.42
CA THR A 207 29.78 7.68 2.50
C THR A 207 30.12 6.26 2.92
N THR A 208 29.13 5.47 3.34
CA THR A 208 29.29 4.11 3.86
C THR A 208 28.33 3.15 3.18
N PRO A 209 28.52 1.82 3.28
CA PRO A 209 27.46 0.86 2.99
C PRO A 209 26.20 1.20 3.79
N TYR A 210 25.03 1.07 3.17
CA TYR A 210 23.81 1.48 3.85
C TYR A 210 22.64 0.52 3.63
N PHE A 211 21.74 0.52 4.63
CA PHE A 211 20.43 -0.11 4.57
C PHE A 211 19.34 0.95 4.43
N LEU A 212 18.21 0.57 3.84
CA LEU A 212 17.07 1.46 3.66
C LEU A 212 15.86 0.96 4.46
N VAL A 213 15.28 1.84 5.28
CA VAL A 213 13.95 1.67 5.90
C VAL A 213 13.02 2.70 5.28
N SER A 214 12.08 2.29 4.44
CA SER A 214 11.20 3.21 3.72
C SER A 214 9.75 2.99 4.12
N ASN A 215 9.35 3.63 5.22
CA ASN A 215 8.03 3.52 5.83
C ASN A 215 7.59 4.86 6.42
N GLN A 216 6.27 5.10 6.46
CA GLN A 216 5.73 6.19 7.29
C GLN A 216 6.06 5.92 8.76
N PHE A 217 6.32 6.98 9.53
CA PHE A 217 6.73 6.85 10.93
C PHE A 217 5.54 6.56 11.86
N TYR A 218 4.95 5.38 11.67
CA TYR A 218 3.87 4.85 12.50
C TYR A 218 4.39 3.79 13.47
N ALA A 219 3.82 3.70 14.66
CA ALA A 219 4.28 2.80 15.71
C ALA A 219 4.40 1.33 15.25
N HIS A 220 3.45 0.84 14.47
CA HIS A 220 3.48 -0.53 13.94
C HIS A 220 4.56 -0.76 12.87
N LYS A 221 5.17 0.30 12.31
CA LYS A 221 6.30 0.20 11.37
C LYS A 221 7.63 -0.07 12.08
N ASN A 222 7.63 -0.04 13.40
CA ASN A 222 8.68 -0.59 14.27
C ASN A 222 10.10 -0.02 14.08
N HIS A 223 10.18 1.26 13.74
CA HIS A 223 11.47 1.96 13.55
C HIS A 223 12.38 1.87 14.80
N MET A 224 11.77 1.86 16.00
CA MET A 224 12.49 1.77 17.26
C MET A 224 13.33 0.48 17.36
N LEU A 225 12.86 -0.65 16.82
CA LEU A 225 13.62 -1.89 16.80
C LEU A 225 14.94 -1.72 15.99
N VAL A 226 14.84 -1.06 14.84
CA VAL A 226 16.01 -0.81 13.99
C VAL A 226 17.00 0.11 14.69
N LEU A 227 16.52 1.16 15.38
CA LEU A 227 17.38 2.06 16.17
C LEU A 227 18.08 1.31 17.29
N LYS A 228 17.40 0.38 17.98
CA LYS A 228 18.02 -0.48 19.01
C LYS A 228 19.10 -1.37 18.41
N ALA A 229 18.86 -2.00 17.26
CA ALA A 229 19.85 -2.81 16.56
C ALA A 229 21.07 -1.96 16.16
N ILE A 230 20.87 -0.74 15.64
CA ILE A 230 21.97 0.20 15.35
C ILE A 230 22.79 0.50 16.62
N THR A 231 22.12 0.71 17.75
CA THR A 231 22.80 1.00 19.02
C THR A 231 23.71 -0.16 19.48
N GLU A 232 23.24 -1.39 19.34
CA GLU A 232 24.05 -2.57 19.66
C GLU A 232 25.23 -2.72 18.67
N LEU A 233 24.97 -2.55 17.38
CA LEU A 233 25.99 -2.70 16.32
C LEU A 233 27.07 -1.60 16.36
N LYS A 234 26.74 -0.40 16.83
CA LYS A 234 27.72 0.66 17.05
C LYS A 234 28.80 0.23 18.05
N LYS A 235 28.49 -0.55 19.07
CA LYS A 235 29.44 -1.07 20.04
C LYS A 235 30.49 -1.99 19.40
N ALA A 236 30.15 -2.60 18.26
CA ALA A 236 31.05 -3.46 17.49
C ALA A 236 31.87 -2.69 16.44
N GLU A 237 31.86 -1.34 16.46
CA GLU A 237 32.58 -0.43 15.56
C GLU A 237 32.37 -0.71 14.06
N LEU A 238 31.21 -1.23 13.68
CA LEU A 238 30.85 -1.50 12.29
C LEU A 238 30.54 -0.20 11.54
N ASN A 239 31.09 -0.08 10.33
CA ASN A 239 30.90 1.10 9.49
C ASN A 239 29.72 0.90 8.53
N PHE A 240 28.55 1.44 8.87
CA PHE A 240 27.34 1.42 8.04
C PHE A 240 26.39 2.56 8.42
N THR A 241 25.40 2.82 7.57
CA THR A 241 24.33 3.78 7.86
C THR A 241 22.96 3.14 7.54
N VAL A 242 21.94 3.49 8.30
CA VAL A 242 20.54 3.19 7.96
C VAL A 242 19.84 4.49 7.61
N TYR A 243 19.33 4.59 6.39
CA TYR A 243 18.52 5.72 5.94
C TYR A 243 17.04 5.40 6.15
N PHE A 244 16.34 6.34 6.79
CA PHE A 244 14.91 6.24 7.04
C PHE A 244 14.16 7.26 6.18
N THR A 245 13.20 6.81 5.39
CA THR A 245 12.36 7.68 4.55
C THR A 245 10.89 7.47 4.83
N GLY A 246 10.10 8.53 4.74
CA GLY A 246 8.65 8.49 4.91
C GLY A 246 8.12 9.71 5.66
N LYS A 247 6.79 9.84 5.67
CA LYS A 247 6.12 10.90 6.39
C LYS A 247 6.29 10.71 7.90
N THR A 248 6.71 11.75 8.61
CA THR A 248 7.03 11.73 10.05
C THR A 248 5.82 11.98 10.95
N ASP A 249 4.72 12.51 10.42
CA ASP A 249 3.51 12.79 11.19
C ASP A 249 2.64 11.55 11.37
N ASP A 250 2.33 11.20 12.61
CA ASP A 250 1.25 10.26 12.96
C ASP A 250 0.24 10.97 13.87
N TYR A 251 -0.93 11.34 13.32
CA TYR A 251 -2.00 11.97 14.09
C TYR A 251 -2.55 11.09 15.23
N ARG A 252 -2.28 9.78 15.19
CA ARG A 252 -2.68 8.80 16.22
C ARG A 252 -1.72 8.79 17.41
N ASN A 253 -0.45 9.08 17.15
CA ASN A 253 0.61 9.15 18.14
C ASN A 253 1.59 10.29 17.81
N PRO A 254 1.26 11.55 18.11
CA PRO A 254 2.08 12.72 17.77
C PRO A 254 3.48 12.71 18.38
N LEU A 255 3.67 11.99 19.50
CA LEU A 255 4.97 11.91 20.18
C LEU A 255 5.87 10.77 19.66
N PHE A 256 5.37 9.92 18.76
CA PHE A 256 6.15 8.76 18.29
C PHE A 256 7.43 9.20 17.56
N TYR A 257 7.33 10.18 16.67
CA TYR A 257 8.49 10.67 15.93
C TYR A 257 9.55 11.30 16.85
N SER A 258 9.14 12.15 17.80
CA SER A 258 10.07 12.75 18.77
C SER A 258 10.78 11.68 19.61
N SER A 259 10.06 10.62 20.03
CA SER A 259 10.69 9.53 20.78
C SER A 259 11.81 8.81 19.99
N LEU A 260 11.71 8.76 18.66
CA LEU A 260 12.78 8.19 17.83
C LEU A 260 13.99 9.14 17.71
N THR A 261 13.75 10.45 17.54
CA THR A 261 14.83 11.44 17.48
C THR A 261 15.54 11.60 18.81
N ASP A 262 14.82 11.54 19.92
CA ASP A 262 15.38 11.57 21.27
C ASP A 262 16.25 10.32 21.51
N TYR A 263 15.76 9.13 21.13
CA TYR A 263 16.54 7.89 21.22
C TYR A 263 17.85 7.96 20.42
N ILE A 264 17.81 8.51 19.19
CA ILE A 264 18.99 8.70 18.34
C ILE A 264 20.01 9.61 19.05
N ALA A 265 19.54 10.70 19.66
CA ALA A 265 20.40 11.67 20.35
C ALA A 265 21.01 11.07 21.63
N GLU A 266 20.19 10.45 22.48
CA GLU A 266 20.60 9.84 23.76
C GLU A 266 21.65 8.74 23.58
N ASN A 267 21.52 7.93 22.49
CA ASN A 267 22.45 6.86 22.20
C ASN A 267 23.63 7.28 21.28
N ASN A 268 23.67 8.56 20.87
CA ASN A 268 24.72 9.13 20.01
C ASN A 268 24.90 8.34 18.69
N ILE A 269 23.81 7.91 18.05
CA ILE A 269 23.83 7.10 16.82
C ILE A 269 23.53 7.90 15.54
N GLN A 270 23.67 9.24 15.56
CA GLN A 270 23.36 10.13 14.42
C GLN A 270 24.17 9.82 13.16
N SER A 271 25.40 9.29 13.32
CA SER A 271 26.24 8.86 12.20
C SER A 271 25.73 7.59 11.52
N HIS A 272 25.01 6.73 12.25
CA HIS A 272 24.49 5.45 11.76
C HIS A 272 22.98 5.47 11.41
N ALA A 273 22.22 6.46 11.91
CA ALA A 273 20.78 6.57 11.69
C ALA A 273 20.45 7.95 11.11
N LYS A 274 20.13 8.02 9.82
CA LYS A 274 19.80 9.27 9.11
C LYS A 274 18.32 9.27 8.68
N ILE A 275 17.55 10.20 9.21
CA ILE A 275 16.13 10.38 8.84
C ILE A 275 16.05 11.43 7.73
N LEU A 276 15.63 11.01 6.53
CA LEU A 276 15.50 11.87 5.36
C LEU A 276 14.10 12.47 5.21
N GLY A 277 13.10 11.93 5.94
CA GLY A 277 11.70 12.34 5.77
C GLY A 277 11.11 11.92 4.42
N VAL A 278 10.20 12.73 3.90
CA VAL A 278 9.61 12.52 2.56
C VAL A 278 10.59 12.99 1.50
N ILE A 279 10.97 12.11 0.61
CA ILE A 279 11.88 12.39 -0.52
C ILE A 279 11.17 12.10 -1.86
N PRO A 280 11.66 12.61 -3.00
CA PRO A 280 11.16 12.26 -4.32
C PRO A 280 11.14 10.74 -4.55
N ARG A 281 10.15 10.26 -5.28
CA ARG A 281 9.99 8.81 -5.54
C ARG A 281 11.17 8.22 -6.31
N GLU A 282 11.71 8.97 -7.26
CA GLU A 282 12.90 8.64 -8.06
C GLU A 282 14.12 8.42 -7.17
N ASP A 283 14.31 9.27 -6.18
CA ASP A 283 15.38 9.15 -5.19
C ASP A 283 15.17 7.94 -4.29
N GLN A 284 13.95 7.74 -3.81
CA GLN A 284 13.59 6.59 -2.97
C GLN A 284 13.89 5.26 -3.68
N LEU A 285 13.47 5.13 -4.94
CA LEU A 285 13.72 3.95 -5.75
C LEU A 285 15.21 3.74 -6.05
N SER A 286 15.93 4.83 -6.28
CA SER A 286 17.38 4.77 -6.50
C SER A 286 18.13 4.40 -5.23
N LEU A 287 17.74 4.94 -4.05
CA LEU A 287 18.26 4.50 -2.76
C LEU A 287 17.98 3.01 -2.52
N LEU A 288 16.76 2.55 -2.81
CA LEU A 288 16.38 1.14 -2.70
C LEU A 288 17.26 0.26 -3.60
N LYS A 289 17.47 0.67 -4.85
CA LYS A 289 18.29 -0.07 -5.82
C LYS A 289 19.75 -0.23 -5.38
N ASN A 290 20.31 0.75 -4.69
CA ASN A 290 21.72 0.78 -4.33
C ASN A 290 21.99 0.43 -2.85
N ALA A 291 20.95 0.20 -2.05
CA ALA A 291 21.11 -0.27 -0.67
C ALA A 291 21.74 -1.67 -0.61
N VAL A 292 22.49 -1.96 0.45
CA VAL A 292 22.96 -3.32 0.77
C VAL A 292 21.76 -4.26 0.88
N ALA A 293 20.76 -3.85 1.66
CA ALA A 293 19.44 -4.49 1.71
C ALA A 293 18.38 -3.48 2.18
N THR A 294 17.12 -3.78 1.92
CA THR A 294 15.99 -3.08 2.52
C THR A 294 15.60 -3.77 3.81
N ILE A 295 15.37 -2.98 4.88
CA ILE A 295 14.85 -3.49 6.15
C ILE A 295 13.37 -3.13 6.25
N GLN A 296 12.51 -4.13 6.40
CA GLN A 296 11.07 -3.98 6.60
C GLN A 296 10.65 -4.54 7.97
N PRO A 297 10.70 -3.72 9.04
CA PRO A 297 10.56 -4.20 10.41
C PRO A 297 9.13 -4.23 10.95
N SER A 298 8.13 -4.00 10.12
CA SER A 298 6.73 -3.80 10.52
C SER A 298 6.19 -4.96 11.35
N LYS A 299 5.39 -4.62 12.36
CA LYS A 299 4.63 -5.58 13.17
C LYS A 299 3.29 -5.97 12.57
N PHE A 300 2.83 -5.19 11.60
CA PHE A 300 1.56 -5.42 10.90
C PHE A 300 1.56 -4.70 9.55
N GLU A 301 1.04 -5.39 8.52
CA GLU A 301 0.78 -4.86 7.17
C GLU A 301 -0.51 -5.46 6.62
N GLY A 302 -1.15 -4.75 5.67
CA GLY A 302 -2.14 -5.35 4.77
C GLY A 302 -1.46 -5.92 3.52
N TRP A 303 -0.47 -5.19 2.99
CA TRP A 303 0.47 -5.55 1.93
C TRP A 303 1.56 -4.49 1.87
N SER A 304 2.81 -4.88 1.83
CA SER A 304 3.92 -3.93 1.89
C SER A 304 4.32 -3.44 0.50
N THR A 305 4.16 -2.14 0.25
CA THR A 305 4.54 -1.53 -1.04
C THR A 305 6.05 -1.50 -1.25
N ILE A 306 6.84 -1.29 -0.20
CA ILE A 306 8.31 -1.27 -0.32
C ILE A 306 8.86 -2.66 -0.64
N ILE A 307 8.22 -3.72 -0.17
CA ILE A 307 8.56 -5.09 -0.56
C ILE A 307 8.31 -5.28 -2.06
N GLU A 308 7.17 -4.81 -2.59
CA GLU A 308 6.89 -4.89 -4.02
C GLU A 308 7.89 -4.10 -4.87
N ASP A 309 8.33 -2.93 -4.39
CA ASP A 309 9.39 -2.17 -5.02
C ASP A 309 10.72 -2.95 -5.06
N ALA A 310 11.10 -3.55 -3.92
CA ALA A 310 12.31 -4.35 -3.82
C ALA A 310 12.27 -5.60 -4.70
N LYS A 311 11.13 -6.29 -4.77
CA LYS A 311 10.90 -7.41 -5.71
C LYS A 311 11.08 -6.97 -7.15
N THR A 312 10.50 -5.82 -7.53
CA THR A 312 10.60 -5.31 -8.91
C THR A 312 12.03 -4.91 -9.27
N LEU A 313 12.79 -4.40 -8.30
CA LEU A 313 14.22 -4.04 -8.46
C LEU A 313 15.17 -5.23 -8.20
N GLN A 314 14.66 -6.42 -7.93
CA GLN A 314 15.44 -7.63 -7.62
C GLN A 314 16.43 -7.39 -6.45
N ARG A 315 15.95 -6.75 -5.37
CA ARG A 315 16.80 -6.38 -4.22
C ARG A 315 16.56 -7.27 -3.02
N GLN A 316 17.61 -7.42 -2.22
CA GLN A 316 17.58 -8.21 -0.98
C GLN A 316 16.76 -7.51 0.10
N ILE A 317 16.04 -8.31 0.89
CA ILE A 317 15.11 -7.84 1.91
C ILE A 317 15.39 -8.56 3.22
N ILE A 318 15.53 -7.78 4.28
CA ILE A 318 15.51 -8.23 5.67
C ILE A 318 14.17 -7.80 6.22
N CYS A 319 13.29 -8.71 6.62
CA CYS A 319 11.95 -8.33 7.08
C CYS A 319 11.49 -9.11 8.30
N SER A 320 10.56 -8.51 9.02
CA SER A 320 9.90 -9.18 10.13
C SER A 320 9.13 -10.42 9.66
N ASN A 321 9.17 -11.49 10.45
CA ASN A 321 8.47 -12.73 10.21
C ASN A 321 6.99 -12.60 10.60
N ILE A 322 6.22 -11.88 9.79
CA ILE A 322 4.76 -11.80 9.89
C ILE A 322 4.12 -12.45 8.66
N ASP A 323 2.91 -13.00 8.83
CA ASP A 323 2.27 -13.86 7.82
C ASP A 323 2.21 -13.21 6.44
N VAL A 324 1.86 -11.92 6.36
CA VAL A 324 1.80 -11.21 5.08
C VAL A 324 3.17 -11.03 4.41
N HIS A 325 4.27 -10.87 5.17
CA HIS A 325 5.61 -10.79 4.59
C HIS A 325 6.05 -12.17 4.06
N VAL A 326 5.72 -13.24 4.77
CA VAL A 326 5.96 -14.61 4.32
C VAL A 326 5.15 -14.90 3.04
N GLU A 327 3.88 -14.46 2.99
CA GLU A 327 3.05 -14.55 1.78
C GLU A 327 3.68 -13.81 0.59
N GLN A 328 4.25 -12.61 0.82
CA GLN A 328 4.85 -11.79 -0.24
C GLN A 328 6.16 -12.33 -0.80
N LEU A 329 6.98 -12.96 0.04
CA LEU A 329 8.38 -13.23 -0.26
C LEU A 329 8.74 -14.72 -0.30
N GLY A 330 7.95 -15.60 0.34
CA GLY A 330 8.29 -17.01 0.45
C GLY A 330 9.69 -17.19 1.05
N GLU A 331 10.58 -17.85 0.32
CA GLU A 331 11.98 -18.09 0.73
C GLU A 331 12.95 -16.97 0.30
N ASN A 332 12.44 -15.87 -0.31
CA ASN A 332 13.27 -14.82 -0.91
C ASN A 332 13.59 -13.65 0.05
N ALA A 333 13.64 -13.89 1.35
CA ALA A 333 13.96 -12.87 2.34
C ALA A 333 14.69 -13.46 3.55
N PHE A 334 15.35 -12.57 4.29
CA PHE A 334 15.94 -12.86 5.59
C PHE A 334 14.94 -12.41 6.67
N TYR A 335 14.34 -13.40 7.32
CA TYR A 335 13.29 -13.15 8.31
C TYR A 335 13.84 -13.01 9.71
N PHE A 336 13.27 -12.09 10.49
CA PHE A 336 13.55 -11.93 11.91
C PHE A 336 12.26 -11.74 12.72
N ASN A 337 12.27 -12.14 13.98
CA ASN A 337 11.17 -11.87 14.90
C ASN A 337 11.02 -10.34 15.10
N PRO A 338 9.82 -9.74 14.86
CA PRO A 338 9.59 -8.30 14.99
C PRO A 338 9.85 -7.73 16.39
N ASP A 339 10.12 -8.55 17.38
CA ASP A 339 10.50 -8.16 18.75
C ASP A 339 11.96 -8.48 19.09
N SER A 340 12.73 -9.12 18.18
CA SER A 340 14.13 -9.51 18.39
C SER A 340 15.11 -8.50 17.75
N VAL A 341 15.80 -7.76 18.60
CA VAL A 341 16.91 -6.88 18.19
C VAL A 341 18.11 -7.71 17.71
N ASP A 342 18.36 -8.84 18.37
CA ASP A 342 19.50 -9.71 18.10
C ASP A 342 19.44 -10.31 16.70
N GLU A 343 18.28 -10.91 16.33
CA GLU A 343 18.09 -11.50 15.00
C GLU A 343 18.28 -10.46 13.88
N LEU A 344 17.74 -9.22 14.05
CA LEU A 344 17.95 -8.16 13.10
C LEU A 344 19.43 -7.76 13.01
N SER A 345 20.11 -7.66 14.16
CA SER A 345 21.53 -7.34 14.24
C SER A 345 22.38 -8.39 13.55
N GLU A 346 22.12 -9.67 13.75
CA GLU A 346 22.79 -10.79 13.09
C GLU A 346 22.67 -10.70 11.57
N HIS A 347 21.48 -10.40 11.03
CA HIS A 347 21.31 -10.21 9.61
C HIS A 347 22.10 -9.00 9.09
N ILE A 348 22.08 -7.87 9.77
CA ILE A 348 22.87 -6.70 9.37
C ILE A 348 24.36 -7.05 9.32
N ILE A 349 24.90 -7.73 10.34
CA ILE A 349 26.30 -8.19 10.38
C ILE A 349 26.60 -9.11 9.20
N MET A 350 25.75 -10.09 8.94
CA MET A 350 25.90 -11.04 7.84
C MET A 350 26.00 -10.32 6.49
N PHE A 351 25.17 -9.32 6.27
CA PHE A 351 25.19 -8.52 5.05
C PHE A 351 26.44 -7.65 4.92
N LEU A 352 26.89 -7.02 6.01
CA LEU A 352 28.10 -6.21 6.03
C LEU A 352 29.39 -7.05 5.80
N GLN A 353 29.36 -8.32 6.20
CA GLN A 353 30.45 -9.27 5.97
C GLN A 353 30.37 -10.00 4.62
N ASN A 354 29.40 -9.66 3.76
CA ASN A 354 29.14 -10.34 2.48
C ASN A 354 28.92 -11.86 2.61
N LYS A 355 28.37 -12.30 3.73
CA LYS A 355 28.04 -13.72 4.01
C LYS A 355 26.60 -14.10 3.63
N ASN A 356 25.90 -13.21 2.98
CA ASN A 356 24.53 -13.43 2.52
C ASN A 356 24.55 -14.24 1.21
N GLU A 357 24.28 -15.52 1.29
CA GLU A 357 24.29 -16.42 0.13
C GLU A 357 22.95 -16.36 -0.65
N LEU A 358 21.87 -15.90 -0.03
CA LEU A 358 20.57 -15.80 -0.68
C LEU A 358 20.59 -14.80 -1.84
N LYS A 359 20.34 -15.29 -3.03
CA LYS A 359 20.05 -14.45 -4.20
C LYS A 359 18.55 -14.52 -4.44
N PRO A 360 17.79 -13.47 -4.15
CA PRO A 360 16.35 -13.51 -4.32
C PRO A 360 16.02 -13.70 -5.81
N ILE A 361 15.09 -14.63 -6.06
CA ILE A 361 14.57 -14.91 -7.40
C ILE A 361 13.09 -14.57 -7.35
N PHE A 362 12.73 -13.45 -7.92
CA PHE A 362 11.33 -13.03 -8.01
C PHE A 362 10.79 -13.31 -9.40
N ASP A 363 9.49 -13.60 -9.48
CA ASP A 363 8.77 -13.78 -10.73
C ASP A 363 9.01 -12.64 -11.70
N ASN A 364 8.93 -12.96 -13.00
CA ASN A 364 9.08 -11.97 -14.05
C ASN A 364 8.10 -10.81 -13.84
N TYR A 365 8.63 -9.60 -13.92
CA TYR A 365 7.86 -8.37 -13.68
C TYR A 365 6.63 -8.27 -14.60
N ASN A 366 6.78 -8.56 -15.90
CA ASN A 366 5.69 -8.46 -16.87
C ASN A 366 4.58 -9.49 -16.59
N GLU A 367 4.95 -10.71 -16.19
CA GLU A 367 3.98 -11.75 -15.79
C GLU A 367 3.18 -11.33 -14.55
N ARG A 368 3.85 -10.73 -13.56
CA ARG A 368 3.19 -10.20 -12.36
C ARG A 368 2.21 -9.09 -12.68
N ILE A 369 2.57 -8.19 -13.60
CA ILE A 369 1.70 -7.10 -14.06
C ILE A 369 0.49 -7.65 -14.80
N GLU A 370 0.70 -8.56 -15.77
CA GLU A 370 -0.40 -9.15 -16.54
C GLU A 370 -1.35 -9.92 -15.62
N LYS A 371 -0.81 -10.68 -14.66
CA LYS A 371 -1.60 -11.35 -13.64
C LYS A 371 -2.43 -10.36 -12.82
N PHE A 372 -1.83 -9.26 -12.35
CA PHE A 372 -2.51 -8.23 -11.56
C PHE A 372 -3.65 -7.56 -12.36
N ALA A 373 -3.43 -7.23 -13.64
CA ALA A 373 -4.46 -6.70 -14.52
C ALA A 373 -5.63 -7.68 -14.71
N ASN A 374 -5.32 -8.96 -14.98
CA ASN A 374 -6.32 -10.00 -15.16
C ASN A 374 -7.11 -10.28 -13.87
N GLU A 375 -6.44 -10.30 -12.71
CA GLU A 375 -7.11 -10.44 -11.41
C GLU A 375 -8.09 -9.29 -11.17
N PHE A 376 -7.70 -8.05 -11.48
CA PHE A 376 -8.61 -6.92 -11.38
C PHE A 376 -9.84 -7.08 -12.29
N LEU A 377 -9.65 -7.47 -13.56
CA LEU A 377 -10.75 -7.65 -14.52
C LEU A 377 -11.66 -8.85 -14.19
N ASN A 378 -11.13 -9.86 -13.50
CA ASN A 378 -11.86 -11.05 -13.06
C ASN A 378 -12.61 -10.86 -11.73
N ALA A 379 -12.34 -9.76 -11.01
CA ALA A 379 -12.99 -9.48 -9.74
C ALA A 379 -14.52 -9.28 -9.92
N PHE A 380 -14.97 -8.80 -11.08
CA PHE A 380 -16.38 -8.43 -11.31
C PHE A 380 -16.94 -8.80 -12.69
#